data_ab8931e4b9d4136897d0c21237db23a3
#
_entry.id   ab8931e4b9d4136897d0c21237db23a3
#
_cell.length_a   1.000
_cell.length_b   1.000
_cell.length_c   1.000
_cell.angle_alpha   90.00
_cell.angle_beta   90.00
_cell.angle_gamma   90.00
#
_symmetry.space_group_name_H-M   'P 1'
#
loop_
_entity.id
_entity.type
_entity.pdbx_description
1 polymer ?
#
loop_
_entity_poly.entity_id
_entity_poly.type
_entity_poly.pdbx_seq_one_letter_code
_entity_poly.pdbx_strand_id
1 'polypeptide(L)'
;QRQMCIRDSLTAVIGSGVHKLNPSYADQWFQVNQRKLDNTYKENLYEVAHGLNKSGEMGYTIGVRISGASSYYGAKGNSSGKVKLTAPFFWSFDHSDLRRDITCATYELKEENGHIKENMQKNAPFGIYVAKWDIRKMNDEWLNAVRASDAKIGYGINWIAMRYSDILLMYAEVMNELYGADAANPLGGTAMTARTALTEVHSRAFDNKANAQAYVAAISSGDDFFNAIVDERAWEFAGECVRKYDLIRWGLLSKKIDQFKEDYRQLTTIAPKYIFYKMKADDEYSIDMSSICWYEYPSFVSEINNELDVKNAIKNAADPNWKYVPGWGTFPNGKIEKDATTKQEVFKEDGSTSNDSNLSGLTDYVSTGLNKTVKNRHLIPLGSKTISESNGTLANSYGF
;
A
#
# COMPACT_ATOMS: atom_id res chain seq x y z
N GLN A 1 33.65 4.18 7.78
CA GLN A 1 33.85 5.52 7.18
C GLN A 1 32.63 6.00 6.39
N ARG A 2 32.06 5.19 5.47
CA ARG A 2 30.87 5.58 4.68
C ARG A 2 29.64 5.87 5.57
N GLN A 3 29.37 5.03 6.56
CA GLN A 3 28.25 5.20 7.49
C GLN A 3 28.40 6.48 8.34
N MET A 4 29.63 6.85 8.73
CA MET A 4 29.89 8.10 9.44
C MET A 4 29.56 9.33 8.58
N CYS A 5 29.93 9.34 7.30
CA CYS A 5 29.58 10.45 6.41
C CYS A 5 28.04 10.57 6.20
N ILE A 6 27.33 9.43 6.11
CA ILE A 6 25.86 9.42 6.04
C ILE A 6 25.27 10.01 7.32
N ARG A 7 25.71 9.54 8.50
CA ARG A 7 25.29 10.09 9.79
C ARG A 7 25.46 11.60 9.85
N ASP A 8 26.63 12.12 9.45
CA ASP A 8 26.94 13.55 9.53
C ASP A 8 25.99 14.38 8.66
N SER A 9 25.72 13.93 7.44
CA SER A 9 24.79 14.58 6.54
C SER A 9 23.36 14.58 7.10
N LEU A 10 22.87 13.45 7.63
CA LEU A 10 21.55 13.33 8.24
C LEU A 10 21.44 14.20 9.50
N THR A 11 22.49 14.21 10.33
CA THR A 11 22.59 15.08 11.52
C THR A 11 22.46 16.55 11.16
N ALA A 12 23.10 16.99 10.07
CA ALA A 12 23.02 18.38 9.62
C ALA A 12 21.57 18.75 9.19
N VAL A 13 20.85 17.86 8.49
CA VAL A 13 19.45 18.09 8.12
C VAL A 13 18.57 18.17 9.35
N ILE A 14 18.68 17.21 10.27
CA ILE A 14 17.88 17.16 11.51
C ILE A 14 18.19 18.39 12.38
N GLY A 15 19.47 18.68 12.61
CA GLY A 15 19.94 19.79 13.44
C GLY A 15 19.58 21.17 12.88
N SER A 16 19.30 21.28 11.58
CA SER A 16 18.87 22.54 10.96
C SER A 16 17.51 23.01 11.48
N GLY A 17 16.65 22.10 11.96
CA GLY A 17 15.30 22.39 12.40
C GLY A 17 14.35 22.92 11.33
N VAL A 18 14.78 22.91 10.06
CA VAL A 18 14.01 23.43 8.91
C VAL A 18 12.85 22.49 8.55
N HIS A 19 13.10 21.19 8.62
CA HIS A 19 12.17 20.14 8.22
C HIS A 19 11.55 19.48 9.45
N LYS A 20 10.27 19.14 9.34
CA LYS A 20 9.50 18.45 10.37
C LYS A 20 8.54 17.47 9.72
N LEU A 21 8.08 16.47 10.47
CA LEU A 21 6.96 15.65 10.03
C LEU A 21 5.67 16.47 10.07
N ASN A 22 4.83 16.37 9.04
CA ASN A 22 3.44 16.81 9.15
C ASN A 22 2.76 15.94 10.22
N PRO A 23 2.16 16.51 11.25
CA PRO A 23 1.54 15.74 12.35
C PRO A 23 0.38 14.84 11.88
N SER A 24 -0.19 15.12 10.70
CA SER A 24 -1.22 14.30 10.07
C SER A 24 -0.67 13.63 8.81
N TYR A 25 -0.57 12.30 8.84
CA TYR A 25 -0.20 11.53 7.65
C TYR A 25 -1.23 11.68 6.52
N ALA A 26 -2.51 11.81 6.84
CA ALA A 26 -3.56 12.07 5.86
C ALA A 26 -3.40 13.43 5.18
N ASP A 27 -3.11 14.48 5.96
CA ASP A 27 -2.90 15.82 5.42
C ASP A 27 -1.66 15.89 4.53
N GLN A 28 -0.57 15.22 4.90
CA GLN A 28 0.64 15.11 4.06
C GLN A 28 0.27 14.67 2.64
N TRP A 29 -0.50 13.60 2.49
CA TRP A 29 -0.90 13.08 1.18
C TRP A 29 -2.01 13.90 0.51
N PHE A 30 -2.88 14.53 1.30
CA PHE A 30 -3.84 15.48 0.75
C PHE A 30 -3.14 16.68 0.11
N GLN A 31 -2.15 17.30 0.79
CA GLN A 31 -1.38 18.43 0.25
C GLN A 31 -0.65 18.07 -1.07
N VAL A 32 -0.08 16.87 -1.15
CA VAL A 32 0.58 16.37 -2.37
C VAL A 32 -0.40 16.32 -3.54
N ASN A 33 -1.60 15.77 -3.35
CA ASN A 33 -2.63 15.72 -4.39
C ASN A 33 -3.19 17.10 -4.74
N GLN A 34 -3.25 18.02 -3.79
CA GLN A 34 -3.59 19.42 -4.00
C GLN A 34 -2.51 20.21 -4.75
N ARG A 35 -1.32 19.61 -4.96
CA ARG A 35 -0.12 20.27 -5.51
C ARG A 35 0.28 21.52 -4.73
N LYS A 36 0.07 21.48 -3.43
CA LYS A 36 0.51 22.55 -2.53
C LYS A 36 1.91 22.24 -2.02
N LEU A 37 2.80 23.23 -2.12
CA LEU A 37 4.09 23.14 -1.46
C LEU A 37 3.88 23.23 0.04
N ASP A 38 4.46 22.28 0.77
CA ASP A 38 4.45 22.29 2.24
C ASP A 38 5.44 23.34 2.76
N ASN A 39 4.94 24.54 2.97
CA ASN A 39 5.73 25.64 3.55
C ASN A 39 5.73 25.65 5.07
N THR A 40 4.89 24.83 5.73
CA THR A 40 4.74 24.78 7.18
C THR A 40 5.70 23.79 7.81
N TYR A 41 5.65 22.54 7.36
CA TYR A 41 6.49 21.46 7.89
C TYR A 41 7.70 21.21 7.00
N LYS A 42 7.58 21.49 5.72
CA LYS A 42 8.61 21.21 4.70
C LYS A 42 9.04 19.74 4.75
N GLU A 43 8.04 18.84 4.94
CA GLU A 43 8.29 17.42 5.04
C GLU A 43 8.88 16.87 3.74
N ASN A 44 8.40 17.34 2.57
CA ASN A 44 8.95 16.98 1.28
C ASN A 44 10.27 17.73 1.04
N LEU A 45 11.39 17.02 1.04
CA LEU A 45 12.71 17.60 0.78
C LEU A 45 12.99 17.72 -0.71
N TYR A 46 12.55 16.73 -1.49
CA TYR A 46 12.78 16.70 -2.92
C TYR A 46 11.59 16.09 -3.66
N GLU A 47 11.06 16.88 -4.58
CA GLU A 47 9.94 16.49 -5.45
C GLU A 47 10.38 16.55 -6.92
N VAL A 48 10.06 15.48 -7.67
CA VAL A 48 10.18 15.50 -9.13
C VAL A 48 8.90 16.10 -9.68
N ALA A 49 9.02 17.29 -10.24
CA ALA A 49 7.89 18.03 -10.77
C ALA A 49 7.36 17.41 -12.09
N HIS A 50 6.06 17.28 -12.18
CA HIS A 50 5.36 16.80 -13.36
C HIS A 50 4.44 17.88 -13.95
N GLY A 51 4.44 17.99 -15.27
CA GLY A 51 3.55 18.91 -15.99
C GLY A 51 2.16 18.32 -16.17
N LEU A 52 1.13 19.11 -15.86
CA LEU A 52 -0.26 18.75 -16.10
C LEU A 52 -0.48 18.40 -17.59
N ASN A 53 -1.12 17.26 -17.86
CA ASN A 53 -1.39 16.76 -19.20
C ASN A 53 -0.14 16.51 -20.07
N LYS A 54 1.05 16.49 -19.47
CA LYS A 54 2.33 16.32 -20.15
C LYS A 54 3.12 15.13 -19.64
N SER A 55 3.23 14.96 -18.33
CA SER A 55 4.09 13.93 -17.74
C SER A 55 3.58 13.47 -16.37
N GLY A 56 4.16 12.37 -15.89
CA GLY A 56 3.91 11.81 -14.58
C GLY A 56 2.88 10.69 -14.56
N GLU A 57 3.22 9.66 -13.82
CA GLU A 57 2.41 8.44 -13.67
C GLU A 57 1.66 8.39 -12.33
N MET A 58 1.90 9.39 -11.45
CA MET A 58 1.21 9.50 -10.17
C MET A 58 -0.27 9.81 -10.39
N GLY A 59 -1.14 9.01 -9.79
CA GLY A 59 -2.57 9.04 -10.01
C GLY A 59 -3.05 8.18 -11.19
N TYR A 60 -2.18 7.82 -12.16
CA TYR A 60 -2.55 6.97 -13.30
C TYR A 60 -2.06 5.53 -13.16
N THR A 61 -0.74 5.32 -13.17
CA THR A 61 -0.13 3.99 -13.00
C THR A 61 0.04 3.64 -11.53
N ILE A 62 0.39 4.63 -10.72
CA ILE A 62 0.56 4.55 -9.28
C ILE A 62 -0.54 5.40 -8.63
N GLY A 63 -1.60 4.77 -8.16
CA GLY A 63 -2.76 5.46 -7.59
C GLY A 63 -3.99 4.60 -7.55
N VAL A 64 -5.09 5.16 -7.06
CA VAL A 64 -6.40 4.50 -7.06
C VAL A 64 -6.85 4.30 -8.50
N ARG A 65 -7.18 3.05 -8.86
CA ARG A 65 -7.64 2.75 -10.22
C ARG A 65 -8.99 3.40 -10.49
N ILE A 66 -9.11 3.98 -11.70
CA ILE A 66 -10.37 4.46 -12.24
C ILE A 66 -10.77 3.53 -13.38
N SER A 67 -12.01 3.09 -13.41
CA SER A 67 -12.53 2.16 -14.41
C SER A 67 -13.93 2.58 -14.85
N GLY A 68 -14.13 2.78 -16.16
CA GLY A 68 -15.45 3.10 -16.73
C GLY A 68 -16.00 4.47 -16.33
N ALA A 69 -15.15 5.46 -16.04
CA ALA A 69 -15.57 6.80 -15.61
C ALA A 69 -15.25 7.90 -16.64
N SER A 70 -15.27 7.57 -17.94
CA SER A 70 -14.94 8.52 -19.01
C SER A 70 -15.97 9.63 -19.16
N SER A 71 -17.22 9.42 -18.79
CA SER A 71 -18.26 10.46 -18.73
C SER A 71 -17.95 11.51 -17.68
N TYR A 72 -17.24 11.14 -16.58
CA TYR A 72 -16.93 12.01 -15.48
C TYR A 72 -15.52 12.63 -15.57
N TYR A 73 -14.50 11.85 -15.98
CA TYR A 73 -13.09 12.25 -16.04
C TYR A 73 -12.51 12.37 -17.46
N GLY A 74 -13.36 12.29 -18.50
CA GLY A 74 -12.89 12.37 -19.89
C GLY A 74 -11.89 11.25 -20.22
N ALA A 75 -10.83 11.59 -20.95
CA ALA A 75 -9.79 10.64 -21.33
C ALA A 75 -9.10 9.95 -20.14
N LYS A 76 -9.17 10.51 -18.94
CA LYS A 76 -8.59 9.97 -17.71
C LYS A 76 -9.54 9.05 -16.93
N GLY A 77 -10.75 8.84 -17.43
CA GLY A 77 -11.77 7.96 -16.79
C GLY A 77 -11.43 6.47 -16.78
N ASN A 78 -10.25 6.08 -17.27
CA ASN A 78 -9.71 4.73 -17.18
C ASN A 78 -8.21 4.82 -16.87
N SER A 79 -7.84 4.73 -15.61
CA SER A 79 -6.45 4.65 -15.18
C SER A 79 -5.98 3.20 -15.09
N SER A 80 -4.67 2.97 -15.10
CA SER A 80 -4.15 1.60 -15.12
C SER A 80 -4.02 0.97 -13.73
N GLY A 81 -3.67 1.74 -12.69
CA GLY A 81 -3.45 1.23 -11.34
C GLY A 81 -2.53 0.00 -11.30
N LYS A 82 -1.43 0.02 -12.07
CA LYS A 82 -0.56 -1.17 -12.24
C LYS A 82 0.31 -1.44 -11.03
N VAL A 83 0.75 -0.40 -10.33
CA VAL A 83 1.50 -0.55 -9.09
C VAL A 83 0.51 -0.81 -7.97
N LYS A 84 0.63 -1.95 -7.35
CA LYS A 84 -0.32 -2.43 -6.35
C LYS A 84 0.40 -2.87 -5.09
N LEU A 85 -0.34 -2.83 -4.00
CA LEU A 85 0.02 -3.40 -2.72
C LEU A 85 -0.59 -4.80 -2.59
N THR A 86 -0.09 -5.58 -1.66
CA THR A 86 -0.49 -6.98 -1.48
C THR A 86 -1.34 -7.19 -0.24
N ALA A 87 -2.17 -8.23 -0.21
CA ALA A 87 -3.00 -8.57 0.93
C ALA A 87 -2.18 -8.81 2.21
N PRO A 88 -1.08 -9.59 2.21
CA PRO A 88 -0.23 -9.72 3.40
C PRO A 88 0.35 -8.39 3.88
N PHE A 89 0.71 -7.49 2.97
CA PHE A 89 1.17 -6.17 3.36
C PHE A 89 0.06 -5.36 4.06
N PHE A 90 -1.16 -5.34 3.51
CA PHE A 90 -2.32 -4.71 4.15
C PHE A 90 -2.56 -5.28 5.56
N TRP A 91 -2.46 -6.59 5.70
CA TRP A 91 -2.68 -7.31 6.96
C TRP A 91 -1.56 -7.11 7.97
N SER A 92 -0.36 -6.70 7.53
CA SER A 92 0.79 -6.46 8.40
C SER A 92 0.69 -5.19 9.23
N PHE A 93 -0.21 -4.27 8.88
CA PHE A 93 -0.46 -3.08 9.70
C PHE A 93 -1.13 -3.46 11.02
N ASP A 94 -0.77 -2.77 12.10
CA ASP A 94 -1.60 -2.76 13.29
C ASP A 94 -3.00 -2.23 12.96
N HIS A 95 -4.04 -2.77 13.62
CA HIS A 95 -5.42 -2.39 13.33
C HIS A 95 -5.69 -0.90 13.57
N SER A 96 -4.93 -0.27 14.47
CA SER A 96 -5.02 1.14 14.80
C SER A 96 -4.05 2.04 14.03
N ASP A 97 -3.24 1.48 13.12
CA ASP A 97 -2.34 2.27 12.27
C ASP A 97 -3.13 3.00 11.18
N LEU A 98 -3.25 4.31 11.32
CA LEU A 98 -3.99 5.18 10.40
C LEU A 98 -3.43 5.17 8.98
N ARG A 99 -2.16 4.82 8.81
CA ARG A 99 -1.52 4.77 7.47
C ARG A 99 -2.10 3.70 6.59
N ARG A 100 -2.63 2.60 7.15
CA ARG A 100 -3.24 1.52 6.37
C ARG A 100 -4.29 2.04 5.40
N ASP A 101 -5.28 2.75 5.91
CA ASP A 101 -6.42 3.20 5.10
C ASP A 101 -6.10 4.45 4.25
N ILE A 102 -5.04 5.19 4.61
CA ILE A 102 -4.53 6.30 3.79
C ILE A 102 -3.68 5.79 2.62
N THR A 103 -3.01 4.66 2.80
CA THR A 103 -2.09 4.08 1.81
C THR A 103 -2.76 3.06 0.90
N CYS A 104 -3.72 2.30 1.43
CA CYS A 104 -4.30 1.12 0.79
C CYS A 104 -5.75 1.39 0.36
N ALA A 105 -6.01 1.48 -0.95
CA ALA A 105 -7.37 1.45 -1.47
C ALA A 105 -7.75 0.02 -1.86
N THR A 106 -8.64 -0.58 -1.08
CA THR A 106 -9.23 -1.91 -1.36
C THR A 106 -10.40 -1.83 -2.33
N TYR A 107 -10.56 -0.70 -3.00
CA TYR A 107 -11.61 -0.40 -3.98
C TYR A 107 -11.02 0.25 -5.23
N GLU A 108 -11.77 0.22 -6.31
CA GLU A 108 -11.55 1.03 -7.50
C GLU A 108 -12.67 2.06 -7.66
N LEU A 109 -12.42 3.11 -8.43
CA LEU A 109 -13.41 4.14 -8.73
C LEU A 109 -14.13 3.79 -10.02
N LYS A 110 -15.46 3.78 -9.97
CA LYS A 110 -16.34 3.60 -11.14
C LYS A 110 -17.35 4.73 -11.21
N GLU A 111 -17.77 5.07 -12.42
CA GLU A 111 -18.93 5.94 -12.58
C GLU A 111 -20.22 5.11 -12.49
N GLU A 112 -21.15 5.61 -11.71
CA GLU A 112 -22.49 5.05 -11.58
C GLU A 112 -23.49 6.21 -11.43
N ASN A 113 -24.45 6.33 -12.35
CA ASN A 113 -25.49 7.36 -12.35
C ASN A 113 -24.94 8.82 -12.27
N GLY A 114 -23.82 9.10 -12.94
CA GLY A 114 -23.19 10.42 -12.94
C GLY A 114 -22.34 10.74 -11.69
N HIS A 115 -22.17 9.78 -10.80
CA HIS A 115 -21.35 9.89 -9.59
C HIS A 115 -20.15 8.95 -9.64
N ILE A 116 -19.10 9.28 -8.92
CA ILE A 116 -17.95 8.39 -8.74
C ILE A 116 -18.18 7.53 -7.51
N LYS A 117 -18.24 6.23 -7.75
CA LYS A 117 -18.49 5.22 -6.72
C LYS A 117 -17.24 4.43 -6.40
N GLU A 118 -17.04 4.20 -5.12
CA GLU A 118 -16.06 3.26 -4.60
C GLU A 118 -16.61 1.82 -4.73
N ASN A 119 -15.92 1.03 -5.55
CA ASN A 119 -16.30 -0.36 -5.81
C ASN A 119 -15.30 -1.30 -5.14
N MET A 120 -15.71 -1.92 -4.03
CA MET A 120 -14.86 -2.82 -3.24
C MET A 120 -14.31 -3.95 -4.12
N GLN A 121 -13.02 -4.22 -3.97
CA GLN A 121 -12.33 -5.29 -4.71
C GLN A 121 -12.57 -6.64 -4.06
N LYS A 122 -12.63 -7.68 -4.89
CA LYS A 122 -12.71 -9.07 -4.47
C LYS A 122 -11.35 -9.56 -3.97
N ASN A 123 -11.31 -10.77 -3.47
CA ASN A 123 -10.18 -11.56 -2.98
C ASN A 123 -8.91 -11.58 -3.88
N ALA A 124 -8.43 -10.43 -4.30
CA ALA A 124 -7.24 -10.29 -5.15
C ALA A 124 -6.01 -10.00 -4.29
N PRO A 125 -5.05 -10.93 -4.15
CA PRO A 125 -3.88 -10.76 -3.28
C PRO A 125 -2.95 -9.63 -3.74
N PHE A 126 -3.09 -9.19 -4.99
CA PHE A 126 -2.34 -8.10 -5.62
C PHE A 126 -3.27 -6.97 -6.09
N GLY A 127 -4.47 -6.87 -5.51
CA GLY A 127 -5.52 -5.96 -5.99
C GLY A 127 -5.61 -4.62 -5.26
N ILE A 128 -4.79 -4.37 -4.25
CA ILE A 128 -4.87 -3.18 -3.42
C ILE A 128 -4.15 -2.03 -4.11
N TYR A 129 -4.86 -0.92 -4.35
CA TYR A 129 -4.29 0.25 -5.02
C TYR A 129 -3.62 1.20 -4.02
N VAL A 130 -2.72 2.05 -4.53
CA VAL A 130 -2.00 3.02 -3.70
C VAL A 130 -2.85 4.27 -3.51
N ALA A 131 -3.50 4.41 -2.35
CA ALA A 131 -4.42 5.50 -2.06
C ALA A 131 -3.75 6.86 -1.77
N LYS A 132 -2.42 6.88 -1.65
CA LYS A 132 -1.64 8.13 -1.53
C LYS A 132 -1.88 9.07 -2.71
N TRP A 133 -2.15 8.54 -3.89
CA TRP A 133 -2.49 9.29 -5.10
C TRP A 133 -3.91 8.97 -5.55
N ASP A 134 -4.78 9.95 -5.36
CA ASP A 134 -6.21 9.84 -5.66
C ASP A 134 -6.67 11.13 -6.35
N ILE A 135 -7.16 10.99 -7.57
CA ILE A 135 -7.65 12.12 -8.38
C ILE A 135 -8.74 12.94 -7.67
N ARG A 136 -9.54 12.33 -6.80
CA ARG A 136 -10.59 13.01 -6.05
C ARG A 136 -10.06 14.03 -5.03
N LYS A 137 -8.78 13.89 -4.64
CA LYS A 137 -8.09 14.80 -3.72
C LYS A 137 -7.46 16.00 -4.42
N MET A 138 -7.54 16.10 -5.76
CA MET A 138 -7.05 17.26 -6.50
C MET A 138 -7.89 18.50 -6.18
N ASN A 139 -7.30 19.69 -6.27
CA ASN A 139 -8.06 20.93 -6.22
C ASN A 139 -8.96 21.08 -7.47
N ASP A 140 -10.06 21.84 -7.36
CA ASP A 140 -11.07 21.94 -8.40
C ASP A 140 -10.55 22.50 -9.72
N GLU A 141 -9.69 23.52 -9.67
CA GLU A 141 -9.08 24.12 -10.85
C GLU A 141 -8.28 23.05 -11.63
N TRP A 142 -7.45 22.30 -10.90
CA TRP A 142 -6.62 21.25 -11.47
C TRP A 142 -7.44 20.08 -12.00
N LEU A 143 -8.44 19.67 -11.25
CA LEU A 143 -9.35 18.60 -11.64
C LEU A 143 -10.13 18.97 -12.93
N ASN A 144 -10.59 20.20 -13.06
CA ASN A 144 -11.27 20.68 -14.26
C ASN A 144 -10.32 20.67 -15.46
N ALA A 145 -9.07 21.11 -15.29
CA ALA A 145 -8.07 21.06 -16.35
C ALA A 145 -7.70 19.62 -16.75
N VAL A 146 -7.70 18.69 -15.81
CA VAL A 146 -7.52 17.25 -16.04
C VAL A 146 -8.68 16.69 -16.86
N ARG A 147 -9.92 17.04 -16.50
CA ARG A 147 -11.14 16.57 -17.19
C ARG A 147 -11.23 17.09 -18.64
N ALA A 148 -10.81 18.31 -18.88
CA ALA A 148 -10.88 18.94 -20.18
C ALA A 148 -9.83 18.44 -21.19
N SER A 149 -8.88 17.60 -20.76
CA SER A 149 -7.76 17.15 -21.58
C SER A 149 -8.04 15.83 -22.27
N ASP A 150 -7.60 15.69 -23.52
CA ASP A 150 -7.58 14.41 -24.25
C ASP A 150 -6.43 13.48 -23.86
N ALA A 151 -5.48 13.95 -23.05
CA ALA A 151 -4.36 13.13 -22.58
C ALA A 151 -4.81 12.13 -21.52
N LYS A 152 -4.48 10.85 -21.72
CA LYS A 152 -4.79 9.77 -20.75
C LYS A 152 -3.95 9.85 -19.48
N ILE A 153 -2.70 10.29 -19.59
CA ILE A 153 -1.73 10.37 -18.47
C ILE A 153 -1.44 11.84 -18.13
N GLY A 154 -0.62 12.05 -17.12
CA GLY A 154 -0.16 13.38 -16.76
C GLY A 154 -1.15 14.12 -15.86
N TYR A 155 -1.46 13.56 -14.70
CA TYR A 155 -2.23 14.27 -13.68
C TYR A 155 -1.45 15.45 -13.07
N GLY A 156 -0.15 15.55 -13.39
CA GLY A 156 0.70 16.64 -12.93
C GLY A 156 0.98 16.62 -11.43
N ILE A 157 0.68 15.50 -10.75
CA ILE A 157 1.03 15.32 -9.35
C ILE A 157 2.51 14.96 -9.28
N ASN A 158 3.25 15.65 -8.42
CA ASN A 158 4.67 15.43 -8.27
C ASN A 158 4.97 14.06 -7.63
N TRP A 159 6.10 13.47 -8.00
CA TRP A 159 6.64 12.34 -7.28
C TRP A 159 7.53 12.84 -6.14
N ILE A 160 7.21 12.42 -4.94
CA ILE A 160 8.02 12.73 -3.75
C ILE A 160 9.18 11.73 -3.71
N ALA A 161 10.37 12.19 -4.03
CA ALA A 161 11.55 11.35 -4.08
C ALA A 161 12.27 11.25 -2.72
N MET A 162 12.11 12.26 -1.85
CA MET A 162 12.68 12.27 -0.51
C MET A 162 11.83 13.12 0.42
N ARG A 163 11.54 12.63 1.62
CA ARG A 163 10.83 13.37 2.67
C ARG A 163 11.48 13.17 4.04
N TYR A 164 11.10 14.00 5.00
CA TYR A 164 11.78 14.07 6.30
C TYR A 164 11.70 12.75 7.10
N SER A 165 10.61 11.99 6.95
CA SER A 165 10.54 10.63 7.52
C SER A 165 11.65 9.70 7.00
N ASP A 166 12.09 9.87 5.74
CA ASP A 166 13.21 9.10 5.19
C ASP A 166 14.54 9.50 5.87
N ILE A 167 14.74 10.79 6.10
CA ILE A 167 15.90 11.29 6.86
C ILE A 167 15.92 10.67 8.26
N LEU A 168 14.79 10.68 8.97
CA LEU A 168 14.69 10.13 10.32
C LEU A 168 14.95 8.63 10.36
N LEU A 169 14.39 7.85 9.43
CA LEU A 169 14.58 6.40 9.41
C LEU A 169 15.97 5.99 8.93
N MET A 170 16.58 6.74 8.00
CA MET A 170 18.00 6.54 7.66
C MET A 170 18.92 6.89 8.84
N TYR A 171 18.59 7.94 9.60
CA TYR A 171 19.33 8.29 10.80
C TYR A 171 19.20 7.20 11.88
N ALA A 172 17.98 6.70 12.11
CA ALA A 172 17.76 5.60 13.03
C ALA A 172 18.58 4.35 12.64
N GLU A 173 18.61 4.01 11.35
CA GLU A 173 19.38 2.88 10.83
C GLU A 173 20.88 3.06 11.09
N VAL A 174 21.47 4.18 10.68
CA VAL A 174 22.90 4.40 10.79
C VAL A 174 23.36 4.54 12.24
N MET A 175 22.56 5.17 13.10
CA MET A 175 22.89 5.30 14.53
C MET A 175 22.79 3.95 15.26
N ASN A 176 21.77 3.14 14.97
CA ASN A 176 21.67 1.80 15.55
C ASN A 176 22.85 0.91 15.15
N GLU A 177 23.26 0.98 13.89
CA GLU A 177 24.41 0.20 13.37
C GLU A 177 25.74 0.62 14.01
N LEU A 178 25.96 1.92 14.19
CA LEU A 178 27.23 2.43 14.69
C LEU A 178 27.33 2.39 16.22
N TYR A 179 26.22 2.62 16.93
CA TYR A 179 26.27 2.93 18.36
C TYR A 179 25.15 2.27 19.17
N GLY A 180 24.15 1.67 18.52
CA GLY A 180 22.95 1.13 19.17
C GLY A 180 21.81 2.14 19.25
N ALA A 181 20.60 1.63 19.55
CA ALA A 181 19.35 2.37 19.44
C ALA A 181 19.27 3.62 20.36
N ASP A 182 19.89 3.57 21.51
CA ASP A 182 19.74 4.58 22.57
C ASP A 182 20.96 5.50 22.71
N ALA A 183 21.99 5.29 21.91
CA ALA A 183 23.22 6.08 22.00
C ALA A 183 22.99 7.52 21.52
N ALA A 184 23.56 8.47 22.25
CA ALA A 184 23.66 9.84 21.79
C ALA A 184 24.60 9.93 20.58
N ASN A 185 24.37 10.92 19.71
CA ASN A 185 25.30 11.19 18.62
C ASN A 185 26.60 11.75 19.17
N PRO A 186 27.73 11.05 18.99
CA PRO A 186 29.01 11.47 19.59
C PRO A 186 29.56 12.78 19.03
N LEU A 187 29.08 13.23 17.86
CA LEU A 187 29.46 14.52 17.28
C LEU A 187 28.54 15.67 17.68
N GLY A 188 27.48 15.41 18.43
CA GLY A 188 26.47 16.42 18.72
C GLY A 188 25.63 16.76 17.46
N GLY A 189 25.18 18.00 17.38
CA GLY A 189 24.37 18.50 16.26
C GLY A 189 22.88 18.16 16.36
N THR A 190 22.52 17.13 17.09
CA THR A 190 21.15 16.78 17.49
C THR A 190 21.16 15.96 18.77
N ALA A 191 20.14 16.11 19.60
CA ALA A 191 19.91 15.23 20.76
C ALA A 191 19.17 13.92 20.38
N MET A 192 18.84 13.73 19.12
CA MET A 192 18.08 12.59 18.63
C MET A 192 18.93 11.30 18.71
N THR A 193 18.32 10.22 19.21
CA THR A 193 18.87 8.87 19.15
C THR A 193 18.18 8.10 18.02
N ALA A 194 18.66 6.89 17.67
CA ALA A 194 17.97 6.05 16.71
C ALA A 194 16.54 5.75 17.16
N ARG A 195 16.35 5.45 18.46
CA ARG A 195 15.04 5.17 19.03
C ARG A 195 14.09 6.35 18.95
N THR A 196 14.55 7.56 19.29
CA THR A 196 13.68 8.75 19.20
C THR A 196 13.30 9.09 17.76
N ALA A 197 14.21 8.89 16.80
CA ALA A 197 13.91 9.07 15.38
C ALA A 197 12.85 8.09 14.88
N LEU A 198 12.96 6.80 15.23
CA LEU A 198 11.94 5.79 14.90
C LEU A 198 10.61 6.12 15.60
N THR A 199 10.66 6.52 16.87
CA THR A 199 9.47 6.88 17.66
C THR A 199 8.70 8.04 17.02
N GLU A 200 9.40 9.05 16.51
CA GLU A 200 8.78 10.22 15.89
C GLU A 200 7.97 9.82 14.64
N VAL A 201 8.53 8.95 13.78
CA VAL A 201 7.83 8.46 12.59
C VAL A 201 6.68 7.52 12.97
N HIS A 202 6.94 6.53 13.83
CA HIS A 202 5.96 5.53 14.20
C HIS A 202 4.75 6.13 14.93
N SER A 203 4.98 6.96 15.95
CA SER A 203 3.90 7.52 16.76
C SER A 203 2.98 8.48 16.00
N ARG A 204 3.44 9.08 14.91
CA ARG A 204 2.59 9.88 14.01
C ARG A 204 1.43 9.07 13.42
N ALA A 205 1.63 7.78 13.25
CA ALA A 205 0.67 6.89 12.62
C ALA A 205 -0.53 6.49 13.51
N PHE A 206 -0.54 6.89 14.77
CA PHE A 206 -1.52 6.44 15.75
C PHE A 206 -2.18 7.60 16.49
N ASP A 207 -3.48 7.48 16.75
CA ASP A 207 -4.19 8.40 17.64
C ASP A 207 -3.69 8.23 19.09
N ASN A 208 -3.51 6.98 19.54
CA ASN A 208 -2.92 6.68 20.83
C ASN A 208 -1.38 6.66 20.73
N LYS A 209 -0.79 7.84 20.75
CA LYS A 209 0.67 8.00 20.66
C LYS A 209 1.43 7.34 21.81
N ALA A 210 0.84 7.25 23.00
CA ALA A 210 1.50 6.64 24.16
C ALA A 210 1.75 5.13 23.93
N ASN A 211 0.77 4.42 23.38
CA ASN A 211 0.93 3.00 23.04
C ASN A 211 1.99 2.80 21.95
N ALA A 212 1.97 3.63 20.91
CA ALA A 212 2.96 3.57 19.84
C ALA A 212 4.39 3.85 20.37
N GLN A 213 4.55 4.82 21.26
CA GLN A 213 5.83 5.11 21.92
C GLN A 213 6.29 3.94 22.80
N ALA A 214 5.38 3.34 23.56
CA ALA A 214 5.67 2.17 24.40
C ALA A 214 6.11 0.95 23.55
N TYR A 215 5.49 0.74 22.40
CA TYR A 215 5.90 -0.29 21.46
C TYR A 215 7.37 -0.09 21.03
N VAL A 216 7.74 1.10 20.55
CA VAL A 216 9.13 1.38 20.11
C VAL A 216 10.11 1.31 21.28
N ALA A 217 9.70 1.73 22.48
CA ALA A 217 10.54 1.66 23.68
C ALA A 217 10.88 0.23 24.10
N ALA A 218 10.01 -0.73 23.81
CA ALA A 218 10.17 -2.15 24.15
C ALA A 218 11.10 -2.91 23.17
N ILE A 219 11.45 -2.35 22.01
CA ILE A 219 12.29 -3.01 21.02
C ILE A 219 13.76 -3.08 21.51
N SER A 220 14.36 -4.28 21.47
CA SER A 220 15.79 -4.44 21.80
C SER A 220 16.68 -3.73 20.78
N SER A 221 17.87 -3.30 21.20
CA SER A 221 18.87 -2.72 20.29
C SER A 221 19.47 -3.76 19.34
N GLY A 222 20.11 -3.33 18.28
CA GLY A 222 20.77 -4.18 17.30
C GLY A 222 19.79 -4.74 16.26
N ASP A 223 19.81 -6.05 16.04
CA ASP A 223 19.04 -6.70 14.96
C ASP A 223 17.53 -6.52 15.10
N ASP A 224 16.97 -6.57 16.31
CA ASP A 224 15.54 -6.36 16.54
C ASP A 224 15.13 -4.94 16.16
N PHE A 225 15.96 -3.97 16.54
CA PHE A 225 15.70 -2.58 16.19
C PHE A 225 15.86 -2.32 14.70
N PHE A 226 16.85 -2.95 14.06
CA PHE A 226 17.01 -2.90 12.61
C PHE A 226 15.78 -3.50 11.89
N ASN A 227 15.28 -4.66 12.33
CA ASN A 227 14.09 -5.27 11.76
C ASN A 227 12.87 -4.37 11.93
N ALA A 228 12.72 -3.69 13.06
CA ALA A 228 11.66 -2.69 13.25
C ALA A 228 11.76 -1.53 12.25
N ILE A 229 12.97 -1.03 11.96
CA ILE A 229 13.17 -0.02 10.91
C ILE A 229 12.79 -0.58 9.54
N VAL A 230 13.14 -1.83 9.24
CA VAL A 230 12.79 -2.50 7.97
C VAL A 230 11.27 -2.55 7.78
N ASP A 231 10.52 -2.85 8.83
CA ASP A 231 9.06 -2.94 8.78
C ASP A 231 8.42 -1.53 8.80
N GLU A 232 8.93 -0.60 9.60
CA GLU A 232 8.47 0.81 9.61
C GLU A 232 8.61 1.45 8.22
N ARG A 233 9.74 1.24 7.54
CA ARG A 233 9.95 1.74 6.18
C ARG A 233 9.00 1.10 5.17
N ALA A 234 8.53 -0.13 5.40
CA ALA A 234 7.50 -0.73 4.55
C ALA A 234 6.17 -0.01 4.69
N TRP A 235 5.72 0.22 5.93
CA TRP A 235 4.46 0.91 6.22
C TRP A 235 4.49 2.38 5.80
N GLU A 236 5.57 3.07 6.10
CA GLU A 236 5.74 4.50 5.84
C GLU A 236 5.83 4.83 4.35
N PHE A 237 6.60 4.05 3.57
CA PHE A 237 6.92 4.35 2.17
C PHE A 237 6.20 3.46 1.15
N ALA A 238 5.19 2.70 1.55
CA ALA A 238 4.46 1.87 0.60
C ALA A 238 3.88 2.71 -0.55
N GLY A 239 4.10 2.23 -1.78
CA GLY A 239 3.69 2.90 -3.00
C GLY A 239 4.59 4.04 -3.48
N GLU A 240 5.61 4.46 -2.71
CA GLU A 240 6.55 5.54 -3.08
C GLU A 240 7.75 5.05 -3.90
N CYS A 241 7.75 3.77 -4.30
CA CYS A 241 8.75 3.15 -5.17
C CYS A 241 10.14 2.94 -4.54
N VAL A 242 10.31 3.04 -3.23
CA VAL A 242 11.60 2.89 -2.54
C VAL A 242 11.85 1.46 -2.03
N ARG A 243 10.81 0.69 -1.71
CA ARG A 243 10.90 -0.61 -1.02
C ARG A 243 11.86 -1.60 -1.66
N LYS A 244 11.83 -1.75 -2.98
CA LYS A 244 12.71 -2.68 -3.70
C LYS A 244 14.18 -2.35 -3.47
N TYR A 245 14.53 -1.08 -3.50
CA TYR A 245 15.90 -0.62 -3.32
C TYR A 245 16.38 -0.77 -1.88
N ASP A 246 15.50 -0.56 -0.90
CA ASP A 246 15.77 -0.87 0.51
C ASP A 246 16.10 -2.36 0.69
N LEU A 247 15.26 -3.25 0.16
CA LEU A 247 15.47 -4.69 0.27
C LEU A 247 16.74 -5.16 -0.44
N ILE A 248 17.11 -4.52 -1.56
CA ILE A 248 18.37 -4.81 -2.27
C ILE A 248 19.57 -4.39 -1.43
N ARG A 249 19.60 -3.13 -0.93
CA ARG A 249 20.74 -2.60 -0.17
C ARG A 249 20.99 -3.34 1.15
N TRP A 250 19.94 -3.93 1.72
CA TRP A 250 20.00 -4.75 2.93
C TRP A 250 20.23 -6.25 2.64
N GLY A 251 20.24 -6.67 1.39
CA GLY A 251 20.35 -8.10 1.02
C GLY A 251 19.10 -8.92 1.39
N LEU A 252 17.95 -8.29 1.61
CA LEU A 252 16.72 -8.92 2.11
C LEU A 252 15.71 -9.28 1.02
N LEU A 253 15.96 -8.95 -0.25
CA LEU A 253 14.95 -9.08 -1.31
C LEU A 253 14.39 -10.50 -1.41
N SER A 254 15.24 -11.53 -1.54
CA SER A 254 14.81 -12.93 -1.64
C SER A 254 14.05 -13.37 -0.39
N LYS A 255 14.62 -13.07 0.80
CA LYS A 255 14.02 -13.47 2.08
C LYS A 255 12.61 -12.90 2.24
N LYS A 256 12.42 -11.62 1.91
CA LYS A 256 11.10 -10.95 2.05
C LYS A 256 10.11 -11.40 0.97
N ILE A 257 10.55 -11.86 -0.21
CA ILE A 257 9.67 -12.48 -1.22
C ILE A 257 9.22 -13.88 -0.75
N ASP A 258 10.14 -14.68 -0.23
CA ASP A 258 9.79 -16.01 0.32
C ASP A 258 8.85 -15.87 1.52
N GLN A 259 9.11 -14.89 2.40
CA GLN A 259 8.22 -14.53 3.51
C GLN A 259 6.82 -14.13 3.01
N PHE A 260 6.74 -13.25 2.02
CA PHE A 260 5.46 -12.85 1.43
C PHE A 260 4.62 -14.03 0.95
N LYS A 261 5.24 -15.05 0.32
CA LYS A 261 4.53 -16.25 -0.14
C LYS A 261 3.95 -17.03 1.03
N GLU A 262 4.71 -17.17 2.09
CA GLU A 262 4.27 -17.86 3.30
C GLU A 262 3.18 -17.07 4.02
N ASP A 263 3.38 -15.76 4.20
CA ASP A 263 2.38 -14.88 4.82
C ASP A 263 1.04 -14.95 4.08
N TYR A 264 1.08 -15.03 2.73
CA TYR A 264 -0.16 -15.17 1.98
C TYR A 264 -0.84 -16.52 2.21
N ARG A 265 -0.09 -17.63 2.25
CA ARG A 265 -0.67 -18.95 2.55
C ARG A 265 -1.32 -18.97 3.92
N GLN A 266 -0.66 -18.40 4.92
CA GLN A 266 -1.22 -18.28 6.27
C GLN A 266 -2.46 -17.38 6.27
N LEU A 267 -2.41 -16.23 5.60
CA LEU A 267 -3.54 -15.31 5.49
C LEU A 267 -4.80 -16.00 4.96
N THR A 268 -4.67 -16.88 3.97
CA THR A 268 -5.83 -17.60 3.41
C THR A 268 -6.54 -18.52 4.40
N THR A 269 -5.88 -18.87 5.52
CA THR A 269 -6.47 -19.71 6.57
C THR A 269 -7.11 -18.91 7.70
N ILE A 270 -6.63 -17.68 7.96
CA ILE A 270 -7.08 -16.88 9.11
C ILE A 270 -7.98 -15.70 8.73
N ALA A 271 -7.86 -15.22 7.50
CA ALA A 271 -8.67 -14.08 7.05
C ALA A 271 -10.15 -14.48 6.85
N PRO A 272 -11.09 -13.53 6.99
CA PRO A 272 -12.48 -13.75 6.67
C PRO A 272 -12.68 -14.24 5.23
N LYS A 273 -13.56 -15.23 5.04
CA LYS A 273 -13.97 -15.74 3.73
C LYS A 273 -14.70 -14.68 2.91
N TYR A 274 -15.44 -13.81 3.57
CA TYR A 274 -16.18 -12.69 2.98
C TYR A 274 -15.96 -11.42 3.82
N ILE A 275 -15.81 -10.29 3.15
CA ILE A 275 -15.69 -8.98 3.79
C ILE A 275 -17.05 -8.29 3.74
N PHE A 276 -17.57 -7.95 4.90
CA PHE A 276 -18.80 -7.17 5.06
C PHE A 276 -18.45 -5.69 5.18
N TYR A 277 -19.29 -4.85 4.58
CA TYR A 277 -19.12 -3.40 4.62
C TYR A 277 -20.45 -2.69 4.37
N LYS A 278 -20.48 -1.39 4.67
CA LYS A 278 -21.60 -0.50 4.31
C LYS A 278 -21.11 0.65 3.45
N MET A 279 -22.04 1.25 2.72
CA MET A 279 -21.82 2.60 2.17
C MET A 279 -22.15 3.62 3.26
N LYS A 280 -21.62 4.85 3.14
CA LYS A 280 -21.95 5.93 4.06
C LYS A 280 -23.46 6.23 4.02
N ALA A 281 -24.00 6.64 5.14
CA ALA A 281 -25.43 6.94 5.23
C ALA A 281 -25.84 8.20 4.44
N ASP A 282 -24.93 9.15 4.31
CA ASP A 282 -25.09 10.44 3.62
C ASP A 282 -24.49 10.45 2.20
N ASP A 283 -23.78 9.38 1.80
CA ASP A 283 -23.14 9.24 0.50
C ASP A 283 -23.11 7.76 0.06
N GLU A 284 -24.12 7.32 -0.67
CA GLU A 284 -24.25 5.96 -1.17
C GLU A 284 -23.17 5.53 -2.18
N TYR A 285 -22.31 6.46 -2.60
CA TYR A 285 -21.21 6.19 -3.54
C TYR A 285 -19.87 5.96 -2.83
N SER A 286 -19.74 6.35 -1.57
CA SER A 286 -18.54 6.16 -0.75
C SER A 286 -18.71 5.04 0.26
N ILE A 287 -17.68 4.21 0.43
CA ILE A 287 -17.64 3.17 1.46
C ILE A 287 -17.47 3.81 2.84
N ASP A 288 -18.24 3.36 3.80
CA ASP A 288 -17.98 3.64 5.20
C ASP A 288 -16.81 2.75 5.67
N MET A 289 -15.60 3.31 5.66
CA MET A 289 -14.38 2.60 6.02
C MET A 289 -14.42 2.02 7.44
N SER A 290 -15.17 2.65 8.36
CA SER A 290 -15.32 2.17 9.74
C SER A 290 -16.21 0.94 9.85
N SER A 291 -17.07 0.68 8.85
CA SER A 291 -17.98 -0.46 8.82
C SER A 291 -17.32 -1.74 8.30
N ILE A 292 -16.12 -1.67 7.72
CA ILE A 292 -15.52 -2.81 7.05
C ILE A 292 -15.01 -3.84 8.05
N CYS A 293 -15.50 -5.05 7.92
CA CYS A 293 -15.15 -6.18 8.79
C CYS A 293 -13.93 -6.94 8.24
N TRP A 294 -12.73 -6.40 8.47
CA TRP A 294 -11.48 -6.99 7.97
C TRP A 294 -11.03 -8.23 8.74
N TYR A 295 -11.34 -8.32 10.02
CA TYR A 295 -10.76 -9.32 10.93
C TYR A 295 -11.81 -10.23 11.54
N GLU A 296 -13.00 -9.71 11.80
CA GLU A 296 -14.11 -10.41 12.42
C GLU A 296 -15.38 -10.18 11.64
N TYR A 297 -16.30 -11.15 11.69
CA TYR A 297 -17.62 -10.97 11.09
C TYR A 297 -18.50 -10.05 11.94
N PRO A 298 -19.50 -9.40 11.34
CA PRO A 298 -20.53 -8.68 12.09
C PRO A 298 -21.23 -9.64 13.08
N SER A 299 -21.70 -9.12 14.21
CA SER A 299 -22.31 -9.90 15.28
C SER A 299 -23.54 -10.73 14.88
N PHE A 300 -24.22 -10.37 13.78
CA PHE A 300 -25.35 -11.15 13.25
C PHE A 300 -24.91 -12.37 12.41
N VAL A 301 -23.62 -12.56 12.20
CA VAL A 301 -23.05 -13.68 11.46
C VAL A 301 -22.49 -14.71 12.45
N SER A 302 -23.07 -15.90 12.47
CA SER A 302 -22.60 -16.98 13.35
C SER A 302 -21.54 -17.84 12.67
N GLU A 303 -21.78 -18.25 11.44
CA GLU A 303 -20.88 -19.10 10.66
C GLU A 303 -21.13 -18.86 9.15
N ILE A 304 -20.06 -18.84 8.38
CA ILE A 304 -20.11 -18.74 6.92
C ILE A 304 -19.21 -19.80 6.30
N ASN A 305 -19.80 -20.68 5.51
CA ASN A 305 -19.09 -21.69 4.73
C ASN A 305 -19.11 -21.37 3.23
N ASN A 306 -20.14 -20.72 2.75
CA ASN A 306 -20.34 -20.40 1.33
C ASN A 306 -21.16 -19.10 1.15
N GLU A 307 -21.38 -18.71 -0.11
CA GLU A 307 -22.09 -17.47 -0.46
C GLU A 307 -23.57 -17.46 -0.03
N LEU A 308 -24.23 -18.62 0.02
CA LEU A 308 -25.62 -18.70 0.46
C LEU A 308 -25.77 -18.36 1.95
N ASP A 309 -24.80 -18.76 2.76
CA ASP A 309 -24.80 -18.41 4.19
C ASP A 309 -24.71 -16.90 4.38
N VAL A 310 -23.86 -16.22 3.57
CA VAL A 310 -23.73 -14.75 3.57
C VAL A 310 -25.07 -14.09 3.24
N LYS A 311 -25.73 -14.52 2.16
CA LYS A 311 -27.02 -13.96 1.74
C LYS A 311 -28.09 -14.15 2.81
N ASN A 312 -28.13 -15.33 3.42
CA ASN A 312 -29.08 -15.62 4.49
C ASN A 312 -28.79 -14.78 5.74
N ALA A 313 -27.53 -14.60 6.11
CA ALA A 313 -27.13 -13.77 7.24
C ALA A 313 -27.60 -12.32 7.04
N ILE A 314 -27.33 -11.72 5.86
CA ILE A 314 -27.75 -10.34 5.55
C ILE A 314 -29.28 -10.22 5.52
N LYS A 315 -29.97 -11.19 4.93
CA LYS A 315 -31.46 -11.20 4.88
C LYS A 315 -32.10 -11.19 6.27
N ASN A 316 -31.43 -11.80 7.24
CA ASN A 316 -31.90 -11.89 8.62
C ASN A 316 -31.32 -10.81 9.54
N ALA A 317 -30.42 -9.95 9.01
CA ALA A 317 -29.84 -8.86 9.79
C ALA A 317 -30.89 -7.78 10.08
N ALA A 318 -30.76 -7.13 11.25
CA ALA A 318 -31.62 -5.99 11.62
C ALA A 318 -31.40 -4.78 10.69
N ASP A 319 -30.19 -4.63 10.14
CA ASP A 319 -29.83 -3.60 9.15
C ASP A 319 -29.62 -4.28 7.78
N PRO A 320 -30.48 -4.02 6.78
CA PRO A 320 -30.37 -4.63 5.46
C PRO A 320 -29.32 -3.96 4.55
N ASN A 321 -28.64 -2.89 5.00
CA ASN A 321 -27.73 -2.11 4.17
C ASN A 321 -26.32 -2.73 4.07
N TRP A 322 -26.10 -3.87 4.70
CA TRP A 322 -24.86 -4.59 4.58
C TRP A 322 -24.63 -5.09 3.17
N LYS A 323 -23.39 -4.90 2.70
CA LYS A 323 -22.85 -5.43 1.45
C LYS A 323 -21.73 -6.39 1.75
N TYR A 324 -21.36 -7.21 0.79
CA TYR A 324 -20.24 -8.12 0.93
C TYR A 324 -19.49 -8.30 -0.38
N VAL A 325 -18.24 -8.72 -0.26
CA VAL A 325 -17.42 -9.24 -1.36
C VAL A 325 -16.66 -10.47 -0.87
N PRO A 326 -16.22 -11.38 -1.77
CA PRO A 326 -15.24 -12.40 -1.44
C PRO A 326 -14.01 -11.80 -0.77
N GLY A 327 -13.64 -12.36 0.40
CA GLY A 327 -12.47 -11.97 1.19
C GLY A 327 -11.22 -12.77 0.81
N TRP A 328 -10.20 -12.73 1.68
CA TRP A 328 -8.94 -13.44 1.45
C TRP A 328 -8.90 -14.84 2.08
N GLY A 329 -9.84 -15.17 2.97
CA GLY A 329 -9.99 -16.53 3.49
C GLY A 329 -10.44 -17.51 2.42
N THR A 330 -10.04 -18.76 2.54
CA THR A 330 -10.42 -19.82 1.61
C THR A 330 -11.87 -20.25 1.79
N PHE A 331 -12.64 -20.29 0.73
CA PHE A 331 -14.02 -20.78 0.70
C PHE A 331 -14.26 -21.58 -0.58
N PRO A 332 -15.25 -22.53 -0.58
CA PRO A 332 -15.61 -23.31 -1.76
C PRO A 332 -16.22 -22.42 -2.84
N ASN A 333 -15.82 -22.62 -4.09
CA ASN A 333 -16.49 -22.04 -5.23
C ASN A 333 -17.74 -22.87 -5.58
N GLY A 334 -18.71 -22.22 -6.19
CA GLY A 334 -19.96 -22.90 -6.57
C GLY A 334 -21.02 -21.92 -7.04
N LYS A 335 -22.26 -22.41 -7.13
CA LYS A 335 -23.41 -21.63 -7.57
C LYS A 335 -24.60 -21.84 -6.63
N ILE A 336 -25.37 -20.79 -6.45
CA ILE A 336 -26.67 -20.87 -5.79
C ILE A 336 -27.71 -21.26 -6.84
N GLU A 337 -28.38 -22.39 -6.64
CA GLU A 337 -29.41 -22.92 -7.50
C GLU A 337 -30.66 -23.22 -6.69
N LYS A 338 -31.82 -23.27 -7.37
CA LYS A 338 -33.05 -23.73 -6.73
C LYS A 338 -33.13 -25.26 -6.83
N ASP A 339 -33.29 -25.92 -5.70
CA ASP A 339 -33.57 -27.34 -5.67
C ASP A 339 -34.85 -27.68 -6.47
N ALA A 340 -34.75 -28.68 -7.30
CA ALA A 340 -35.82 -29.04 -8.23
C ALA A 340 -37.11 -29.47 -7.50
N THR A 341 -36.97 -30.07 -6.30
CA THR A 341 -38.07 -30.63 -5.51
C THR A 341 -38.60 -29.62 -4.49
N THR A 342 -37.73 -29.10 -3.66
CA THR A 342 -38.06 -28.22 -2.52
C THR A 342 -38.28 -26.77 -2.92
N LYS A 343 -37.79 -26.38 -4.12
CA LYS A 343 -37.73 -24.98 -4.62
C LYS A 343 -36.92 -24.02 -3.74
N GLN A 344 -36.23 -24.53 -2.73
CA GLN A 344 -35.34 -23.74 -1.88
C GLN A 344 -34.02 -23.49 -2.59
N GLU A 345 -33.35 -22.38 -2.21
CA GLU A 345 -31.99 -22.10 -2.66
C GLU A 345 -31.01 -23.04 -1.97
N VAL A 346 -30.13 -23.64 -2.75
CA VAL A 346 -29.04 -24.52 -2.29
C VAL A 346 -27.73 -24.07 -2.93
N PHE A 347 -26.64 -24.18 -2.19
CA PHE A 347 -25.31 -23.94 -2.73
C PHE A 347 -24.73 -25.26 -3.24
N LYS A 348 -24.34 -25.27 -4.53
CA LYS A 348 -23.64 -26.40 -5.14
C LYS A 348 -22.21 -26.04 -5.40
N GLU A 349 -21.31 -26.73 -4.70
CA GLU A 349 -19.86 -26.61 -4.89
C GLU A 349 -19.44 -27.16 -6.26
N ASP A 350 -18.41 -26.54 -6.87
CA ASP A 350 -17.82 -27.01 -8.12
C ASP A 350 -16.52 -27.82 -7.90
N GLY A 351 -16.13 -28.05 -6.64
CA GLY A 351 -14.95 -28.81 -6.24
C GLY A 351 -13.66 -28.00 -6.23
N SER A 352 -13.72 -26.70 -6.50
CA SER A 352 -12.56 -25.79 -6.41
C SER A 352 -12.70 -24.81 -5.24
N THR A 353 -11.63 -24.09 -4.89
CA THR A 353 -11.65 -23.04 -3.87
C THR A 353 -11.27 -21.68 -4.42
N SER A 354 -11.69 -20.62 -3.71
CA SER A 354 -11.46 -19.22 -4.09
C SER A 354 -9.99 -18.85 -4.30
N ASN A 355 -9.08 -19.55 -3.64
CA ASN A 355 -7.65 -19.26 -3.65
C ASN A 355 -6.81 -20.16 -4.56
N ASP A 356 -7.40 -21.15 -5.23
CA ASP A 356 -6.64 -22.10 -6.06
C ASP A 356 -5.79 -21.39 -7.13
N SER A 357 -6.39 -20.49 -7.88
CA SER A 357 -5.66 -19.70 -8.90
C SER A 357 -4.69 -18.69 -8.29
N ASN A 358 -5.02 -18.11 -7.14
CA ASN A 358 -4.15 -17.15 -6.47
C ASN A 358 -2.90 -17.84 -5.89
N LEU A 359 -3.07 -19.01 -5.25
CA LEU A 359 -1.97 -19.78 -4.68
C LEU A 359 -1.06 -20.37 -5.76
N SER A 360 -1.63 -20.85 -6.88
CA SER A 360 -0.82 -21.26 -8.03
C SER A 360 -0.08 -20.08 -8.65
N GLY A 361 -0.74 -18.92 -8.79
CA GLY A 361 -0.15 -17.69 -9.30
C GLY A 361 0.99 -17.12 -8.45
N LEU A 362 1.02 -17.39 -7.14
CA LEU A 362 2.14 -16.97 -6.28
C LEU A 362 3.50 -17.48 -6.77
N THR A 363 3.53 -18.68 -7.36
CA THR A 363 4.76 -19.24 -7.93
C THR A 363 5.16 -18.48 -9.18
N ASP A 364 4.22 -18.13 -10.04
CA ASP A 364 4.49 -17.50 -11.33
C ASP A 364 4.65 -15.98 -11.22
N TYR A 365 3.72 -15.28 -10.55
CA TYR A 365 3.76 -13.83 -10.44
C TYR A 365 4.91 -13.31 -9.57
N VAL A 366 5.09 -13.89 -8.39
CA VAL A 366 6.13 -13.45 -7.45
C VAL A 366 7.49 -14.01 -7.82
N SER A 367 7.54 -15.17 -8.49
CA SER A 367 8.77 -15.79 -8.93
C SER A 367 9.22 -15.34 -10.32
N THR A 368 8.36 -14.72 -11.14
CA THR A 368 8.74 -14.26 -12.49
C THR A 368 9.86 -13.22 -12.46
N GLY A 369 9.95 -12.42 -11.42
CA GLY A 369 11.10 -11.53 -11.17
C GLY A 369 12.32 -12.20 -10.58
N LEU A 370 12.20 -13.46 -10.14
CA LEU A 370 13.25 -14.26 -9.53
C LEU A 370 13.41 -15.56 -10.33
N ASN A 371 14.50 -15.67 -11.05
CA ASN A 371 14.85 -16.94 -11.71
C ASN A 371 14.99 -18.04 -10.63
N LYS A 372 14.64 -19.30 -10.97
CA LYS A 372 14.84 -20.46 -10.11
C LYS A 372 16.29 -20.65 -9.68
N THR A 373 17.23 -20.22 -10.53
CA THR A 373 18.69 -20.32 -10.30
C THR A 373 19.30 -19.05 -9.74
N VAL A 374 18.65 -17.88 -9.91
CA VAL A 374 19.12 -16.57 -9.42
C VAL A 374 18.05 -15.95 -8.55
N LYS A 375 18.24 -16.03 -7.24
CA LYS A 375 17.26 -15.55 -6.26
C LYS A 375 17.16 -14.02 -6.16
N ASN A 376 18.15 -13.27 -6.64
CA ASN A 376 18.25 -11.83 -6.45
C ASN A 376 18.36 -11.10 -7.79
N ARG A 377 17.26 -10.95 -8.50
CA ARG A 377 17.22 -10.07 -9.68
C ARG A 377 17.06 -8.60 -9.26
N HIS A 378 18.12 -8.06 -8.71
CA HIS A 378 18.14 -6.63 -8.35
C HIS A 378 18.59 -5.74 -9.51
N LEU A 379 19.16 -6.31 -10.57
CA LEU A 379 19.46 -5.59 -11.81
C LEU A 379 18.28 -5.66 -12.78
N ILE A 380 18.10 -4.62 -13.54
CA ILE A 380 17.18 -4.60 -14.69
C ILE A 380 17.93 -5.13 -15.89
N PRO A 381 17.35 -6.06 -16.70
CA PRO A 381 18.01 -6.55 -17.89
C PRO A 381 18.21 -5.44 -18.92
N LEU A 382 19.31 -5.51 -19.63
CA LEU A 382 19.50 -4.67 -20.81
C LEU A 382 18.47 -5.04 -21.87
N GLY A 383 17.87 -4.04 -22.49
CA GLY A 383 16.94 -4.25 -23.59
C GLY A 383 17.62 -4.96 -24.78
N SER A 384 16.89 -5.85 -25.45
CA SER A 384 17.41 -6.61 -26.59
C SER A 384 18.01 -5.72 -27.68
N LYS A 385 17.43 -4.58 -27.94
CA LYS A 385 17.96 -3.58 -28.89
C LYS A 385 19.32 -3.05 -28.45
N THR A 386 19.48 -2.68 -27.19
CA THR A 386 20.76 -2.21 -26.63
C THR A 386 21.85 -3.28 -26.75
N ILE A 387 21.50 -4.55 -26.50
CA ILE A 387 22.43 -5.68 -26.64
C ILE A 387 22.83 -5.85 -28.11
N SER A 388 21.87 -5.86 -29.03
CA SER A 388 22.16 -6.02 -30.46
C SER A 388 23.01 -4.89 -31.04
N GLU A 389 22.76 -3.67 -30.61
CA GLU A 389 23.51 -2.48 -31.06
C GLU A 389 24.91 -2.37 -30.45
N SER A 390 25.19 -3.13 -29.38
CA SER A 390 26.54 -3.18 -28.76
C SER A 390 27.55 -4.03 -29.47
N ASN A 391 27.20 -4.69 -30.58
CA ASN A 391 28.04 -5.59 -31.34
C ASN A 391 28.71 -6.69 -30.48
N GLY A 392 27.94 -7.25 -29.54
CA GLY A 392 28.39 -8.31 -28.65
C GLY A 392 29.19 -7.86 -27.42
N THR A 393 29.37 -6.55 -27.24
CA THR A 393 30.09 -6.00 -26.08
C THR A 393 29.26 -6.13 -24.77
N LEU A 394 27.93 -6.00 -24.89
CA LEU A 394 27.01 -6.10 -23.75
C LEU A 394 26.25 -7.42 -23.81
N ALA A 395 26.08 -8.02 -22.66
CA ALA A 395 25.26 -9.20 -22.46
C ALA A 395 24.48 -9.09 -21.14
N ASN A 396 23.34 -9.73 -21.07
CA ASN A 396 22.66 -9.90 -19.79
C ASN A 396 23.37 -10.97 -18.95
N SER A 397 23.45 -10.70 -17.67
CA SER A 397 23.87 -11.64 -16.64
C SER A 397 22.72 -11.92 -15.68
N TYR A 398 22.95 -12.59 -14.56
CA TYR A 398 21.93 -12.90 -13.56
C TYR A 398 20.73 -13.72 -14.10
N GLY A 399 20.97 -14.57 -15.13
CA GLY A 399 19.94 -15.46 -15.66
C GLY A 399 18.80 -14.77 -16.41
N PHE A 400 19.10 -13.63 -17.03
CA PHE A 400 18.21 -13.01 -18.01
C PHE A 400 18.37 -13.64 -19.38
#